data_fcbc7f64ab2b1b1f234866dc24e4198b
#
_entry.id   fcbc7f64ab2b1b1f234866dc24e4198b
#
_cell.length_a   1.000
_cell.length_b   1.000
_cell.length_c   1.000
_cell.angle_alpha   90.00
_cell.angle_beta   90.00
_cell.angle_gamma   90.00
#
_symmetry.space_group_name_H-M   'P 1'
#
loop_
_entity.id
_entity.type
_entity.pdbx_description
1 polymer ?
#
loop_
_entity_poly.entity_id
_entity_poly.type
_entity_poly.pdbx_seq_one_letter_code
_entity_poly.pdbx_strand_id
1 'polypeptide(L)'
;MSKNRLVSGFHHFAMEVSDMDKSIAFYRDILGFKLSERHTSDEIEAIPVDLTFLRVGENHHDLVLAHHPDKKYRARTEADAAEGPAYIHHFAFGCPDKEAWLEIMEDVKARGIEIVRGPVVHSKYDSRGDGSWGENESFYILDPDGHRLELFCEMATIAEDGTFISAAGERIEEAKVEEL
;
A
#
# COMPACT_ATOMS: atom_id res chain seq x y z
N MET A 1 -28.66 16.70 7.85
CA MET A 1 -27.57 17.68 7.64
C MET A 1 -26.25 16.92 7.65
N SER A 2 -25.59 16.83 6.51
CA SER A 2 -24.25 16.21 6.44
C SER A 2 -23.32 16.90 7.42
N LYS A 3 -22.73 16.18 8.36
CA LYS A 3 -21.63 16.73 9.19
C LYS A 3 -20.52 17.16 8.24
N ASN A 4 -20.08 18.42 8.34
CA ASN A 4 -18.92 18.88 7.59
C ASN A 4 -17.76 17.90 7.83
N ARG A 5 -17.14 17.42 6.76
CA ARG A 5 -15.93 16.61 6.87
C ARG A 5 -14.86 17.41 7.61
N LEU A 6 -14.38 16.88 8.73
CA LEU A 6 -13.24 17.46 9.45
C LEU A 6 -11.90 17.02 8.84
N VAL A 7 -11.92 15.93 8.07
CA VAL A 7 -10.75 15.37 7.35
C VAL A 7 -11.06 15.37 5.87
N SER A 8 -10.19 15.93 5.05
CA SER A 8 -10.38 16.02 3.59
C SER A 8 -10.05 14.72 2.84
N GLY A 9 -9.17 13.88 3.41
CA GLY A 9 -8.75 12.63 2.83
C GLY A 9 -7.51 12.07 3.53
N PHE A 10 -7.02 10.97 3.00
CA PHE A 10 -5.73 10.40 3.34
C PHE A 10 -4.64 11.16 2.59
N HIS A 11 -3.51 11.46 3.24
CA HIS A 11 -2.41 12.20 2.61
C HIS A 11 -1.17 11.33 2.45
N HIS A 12 -0.59 10.88 3.56
CA HIS A 12 0.63 10.06 3.56
C HIS A 12 0.61 9.11 4.75
N PHE A 13 1.52 8.16 4.72
CA PHE A 13 1.84 7.33 5.88
C PHE A 13 3.34 7.31 6.13
N ALA A 14 3.72 7.05 7.36
CA ALA A 14 5.10 6.88 7.77
C ALA A 14 5.30 5.47 8.34
N MET A 15 6.43 4.85 8.01
CA MET A 15 6.80 3.55 8.54
C MET A 15 8.25 3.54 9.00
N GLU A 16 8.52 2.75 10.02
CA GLU A 16 9.90 2.50 10.43
C GLU A 16 10.55 1.45 9.53
N VAL A 17 11.82 1.67 9.21
CA VAL A 17 12.65 0.75 8.43
C VAL A 17 13.96 0.45 9.15
N SER A 18 14.43 -0.78 9.02
CA SER A 18 15.67 -1.23 9.66
C SER A 18 16.93 -0.80 8.89
N ASP A 19 16.80 -0.58 7.59
CA ASP A 19 17.87 -0.20 6.67
C ASP A 19 17.31 0.81 5.65
N MET A 20 17.66 2.09 5.83
CA MET A 20 17.15 3.19 5.03
C MET A 20 17.49 3.05 3.54
N ASP A 21 18.74 2.72 3.22
CA ASP A 21 19.17 2.68 1.82
C ASP A 21 18.55 1.49 1.07
N LYS A 22 18.38 0.35 1.76
CA LYS A 22 17.69 -0.83 1.23
C LYS A 22 16.21 -0.57 0.95
N SER A 23 15.54 0.11 1.86
CA SER A 23 14.14 0.47 1.70
C SER A 23 13.96 1.52 0.62
N ILE A 24 14.80 2.55 0.54
CA ILE A 24 14.80 3.52 -0.57
C ILE A 24 14.95 2.80 -1.92
N ALA A 25 15.92 1.89 -2.02
CA ALA A 25 16.14 1.14 -3.26
C ALA A 25 14.90 0.32 -3.64
N PHE A 26 14.28 -0.36 -2.67
CA PHE A 26 13.08 -1.15 -2.90
C PHE A 26 11.91 -0.28 -3.42
N TYR A 27 11.53 0.78 -2.70
CA TYR A 27 10.40 1.63 -3.08
C TYR A 27 10.65 2.39 -4.40
N ARG A 28 11.89 2.81 -4.66
CA ARG A 28 12.27 3.46 -5.91
C ARG A 28 12.29 2.48 -7.09
N ASP A 29 12.99 1.36 -6.95
CA ASP A 29 13.35 0.49 -8.07
C ASP A 29 12.26 -0.54 -8.41
N ILE A 30 11.38 -0.85 -7.45
CA ILE A 30 10.26 -1.79 -7.63
C ILE A 30 8.95 -1.02 -7.85
N LEU A 31 8.65 -0.02 -7.01
CA LEU A 31 7.36 0.66 -7.00
C LEU A 31 7.40 2.03 -7.71
N GLY A 32 8.56 2.45 -8.21
CA GLY A 32 8.69 3.70 -8.98
C GLY A 32 8.57 4.98 -8.17
N PHE A 33 8.72 4.91 -6.85
CA PHE A 33 8.71 6.12 -6.00
C PHE A 33 9.89 7.03 -6.34
N LYS A 34 9.66 8.33 -6.20
CA LYS A 34 10.69 9.37 -6.38
C LYS A 34 11.07 9.95 -5.04
N LEU A 35 12.36 10.15 -4.83
CA LEU A 35 12.87 10.84 -3.65
C LEU A 35 12.51 12.33 -3.73
N SER A 36 11.95 12.88 -2.66
CA SER A 36 11.69 14.31 -2.52
C SER A 36 12.72 14.98 -1.61
N GLU A 37 12.93 14.40 -0.42
CA GLU A 37 13.81 14.98 0.57
C GLU A 37 14.37 13.89 1.50
N ARG A 38 15.54 14.16 2.11
CA ARG A 38 16.15 13.27 3.09
C ARG A 38 16.79 14.10 4.21
N HIS A 39 16.57 13.68 5.45
CA HIS A 39 17.20 14.22 6.64
C HIS A 39 17.92 13.12 7.40
N THR A 40 19.03 13.49 8.03
CA THR A 40 19.74 12.61 8.96
C THR A 40 19.45 13.05 10.41
N SER A 41 19.57 12.12 11.32
CA SER A 41 19.22 12.28 12.75
C SER A 41 20.07 13.33 13.49
N ASP A 42 21.18 13.77 12.89
CA ASP A 42 22.09 14.80 13.43
C ASP A 42 21.83 16.21 12.90
N GLU A 43 20.94 16.38 11.90
CA GLU A 43 20.65 17.69 11.31
C GLU A 43 19.71 18.53 12.18
N ILE A 44 18.77 17.90 12.89
CA ILE A 44 17.76 18.58 13.69
C ILE A 44 17.67 17.92 15.07
N GLU A 45 18.18 18.59 16.09
CA GLU A 45 18.22 18.06 17.48
C GLU A 45 16.86 17.58 17.99
N ALA A 46 15.76 18.24 17.58
CA ALA A 46 14.41 17.86 17.99
C ALA A 46 13.87 16.61 17.25
N ILE A 47 14.57 16.13 16.22
CA ILE A 47 14.14 14.99 15.36
C ILE A 47 15.30 14.01 15.25
N PRO A 48 15.58 13.20 16.30
CA PRO A 48 16.73 12.30 16.34
C PRO A 48 16.49 11.00 15.54
N VAL A 49 15.96 11.13 14.33
CA VAL A 49 15.67 10.02 13.42
C VAL A 49 16.04 10.39 11.99
N ASP A 50 16.54 9.43 11.23
CA ASP A 50 16.72 9.60 9.80
C ASP A 50 15.34 9.53 9.13
N LEU A 51 15.03 10.50 8.27
CA LEU A 51 13.78 10.57 7.53
C LEU A 51 14.05 10.64 6.03
N THR A 52 13.29 9.89 5.27
CA THR A 52 13.28 9.98 3.81
C THR A 52 11.85 10.12 3.31
N PHE A 53 11.62 11.15 2.52
CA PHE A 53 10.33 11.51 1.96
C PHE A 53 10.25 11.05 0.51
N LEU A 54 9.32 10.16 0.22
CA LEU A 54 9.11 9.55 -1.09
C LEU A 54 7.72 9.91 -1.63
N ARG A 55 7.60 10.07 -2.95
CA ARG A 55 6.35 10.41 -3.62
C ARG A 55 6.12 9.56 -4.87
N VAL A 56 4.86 9.33 -5.18
CA VAL A 56 4.42 8.75 -6.46
C VAL A 56 4.02 9.87 -7.43
N GLY A 57 3.22 10.82 -6.95
CA GLY A 57 2.68 11.93 -7.73
C GLY A 57 3.42 13.24 -7.55
N GLU A 58 2.67 14.33 -7.50
CA GLU A 58 3.17 15.71 -7.40
C GLU A 58 3.21 16.25 -5.97
N ASN A 59 2.65 15.54 -4.99
CA ASN A 59 2.75 15.89 -3.58
C ASN A 59 4.21 15.88 -3.15
N HIS A 60 4.54 16.62 -2.08
CA HIS A 60 5.88 16.57 -1.51
C HIS A 60 6.24 15.14 -1.10
N HIS A 61 5.30 14.40 -0.50
CA HIS A 61 5.48 12.99 -0.15
C HIS A 61 4.13 12.28 0.02
N ASP A 62 4.15 11.01 -0.27
CA ASP A 62 3.06 10.06 -0.04
C ASP A 62 3.49 8.97 0.96
N LEU A 63 4.81 8.76 1.10
CA LEU A 63 5.45 7.82 2.03
C LEU A 63 6.62 8.48 2.74
N VAL A 64 6.74 8.26 4.04
CA VAL A 64 7.92 8.61 4.84
C VAL A 64 8.54 7.34 5.39
N LEU A 65 9.83 7.15 5.13
CA LEU A 65 10.64 6.12 5.76
C LEU A 65 11.37 6.75 6.96
N ALA A 66 11.28 6.11 8.12
CA ALA A 66 11.90 6.57 9.36
C ALA A 66 12.86 5.50 9.89
N HIS A 67 14.11 5.86 10.16
CA HIS A 67 15.09 4.99 10.78
C HIS A 67 15.61 5.60 12.07
N HIS A 68 15.53 4.85 13.16
CA HIS A 68 16.08 5.25 14.45
C HIS A 68 17.47 4.63 14.61
N PRO A 69 18.57 5.42 14.56
CA PRO A 69 19.94 4.88 14.56
C PRO A 69 20.26 4.01 15.78
N ASP A 70 19.69 4.34 16.94
CA ASP A 70 19.93 3.63 18.20
C ASP A 70 18.98 2.45 18.44
N LYS A 71 17.97 2.24 17.58
CA LYS A 71 16.99 1.17 17.74
C LYS A 71 17.52 -0.15 17.18
N LYS A 72 17.34 -1.23 17.97
CA LYS A 72 17.59 -2.57 17.48
C LYS A 72 16.34 -3.11 16.79
N TYR A 73 16.42 -3.25 15.50
CA TYR A 73 15.37 -3.85 14.69
C TYR A 73 15.45 -5.37 14.68
N ARG A 74 14.32 -6.01 14.53
CA ARG A 74 14.20 -7.44 14.22
C ARG A 74 13.08 -7.65 13.20
N ALA A 75 13.23 -8.66 12.38
CA ALA A 75 12.17 -9.05 11.46
C ALA A 75 10.91 -9.47 12.24
N ARG A 76 9.75 -9.18 11.66
CA ARG A 76 8.45 -9.67 12.14
C ARG A 76 8.40 -11.19 11.97
N THR A 77 7.85 -11.88 12.95
CA THR A 77 7.69 -13.33 12.96
C THR A 77 6.22 -13.74 12.84
N GLU A 78 5.97 -15.01 12.54
CA GLU A 78 4.61 -15.56 12.57
C GLU A 78 3.97 -15.45 13.96
N ALA A 79 4.77 -15.58 15.02
CA ALA A 79 4.29 -15.40 16.39
C ALA A 79 3.80 -13.96 16.64
N ASP A 80 4.47 -12.95 16.08
CA ASP A 80 4.00 -11.56 16.17
C ASP A 80 2.65 -11.36 15.46
N ALA A 81 2.37 -12.14 14.44
CA ALA A 81 1.08 -12.08 13.75
C ALA A 81 -0.04 -12.77 14.56
N ALA A 82 0.30 -13.81 15.34
CA ALA A 82 -0.67 -14.60 16.11
C ALA A 82 -0.97 -14.00 17.50
N GLU A 83 0.02 -13.43 18.18
CA GLU A 83 -0.08 -13.03 19.60
C GLU A 83 0.46 -11.61 19.88
N GLY A 84 0.93 -10.91 18.89
CA GLY A 84 1.53 -9.57 19.03
C GLY A 84 0.50 -8.45 19.18
N PRO A 85 0.97 -7.20 19.37
CA PRO A 85 0.11 -6.02 19.33
C PRO A 85 -0.53 -5.87 17.94
N ALA A 86 -1.64 -5.14 17.87
CA ALA A 86 -2.26 -4.81 16.57
C ALA A 86 -1.28 -4.00 15.70
N TYR A 87 -1.11 -4.43 14.45
CA TYR A 87 -0.28 -3.79 13.43
C TYR A 87 -1.12 -3.36 12.24
N ILE A 88 -0.55 -2.53 11.39
CA ILE A 88 -1.09 -2.30 10.06
C ILE A 88 -1.02 -3.63 9.30
N HIS A 89 -2.17 -4.13 8.82
CA HIS A 89 -2.27 -5.43 8.16
C HIS A 89 -1.53 -5.42 6.82
N HIS A 90 -1.76 -4.40 6.00
CA HIS A 90 -1.05 -4.15 4.73
C HIS A 90 -1.24 -2.69 4.28
N PHE A 91 -0.43 -2.29 3.32
CA PHE A 91 -0.62 -1.08 2.52
C PHE A 91 -0.98 -1.50 1.10
N ALA A 92 -1.85 -0.74 0.44
CA ALA A 92 -2.26 -1.04 -0.93
C ALA A 92 -1.85 0.10 -1.88
N PHE A 93 -1.26 -0.29 -3.02
CA PHE A 93 -0.87 0.61 -4.09
C PHE A 93 -1.61 0.24 -5.37
N GLY A 94 -2.32 1.20 -5.96
CA GLY A 94 -3.04 1.01 -7.20
C GLY A 94 -2.13 1.19 -8.41
N CYS A 95 -2.14 0.22 -9.32
CA CYS A 95 -1.58 0.37 -10.65
C CYS A 95 -2.58 1.13 -11.53
N PRO A 96 -2.12 1.93 -12.50
CA PRO A 96 -3.01 2.75 -13.32
C PRO A 96 -3.98 1.90 -14.17
N ASP A 97 -3.55 0.72 -14.56
CA ASP A 97 -4.32 -0.24 -15.35
C ASP A 97 -3.79 -1.67 -15.19
N LYS A 98 -4.45 -2.60 -15.85
CA LYS A 98 -4.10 -4.03 -15.85
C LYS A 98 -2.75 -4.32 -16.49
N GLU A 99 -2.36 -3.58 -17.52
CA GLU A 99 -1.08 -3.79 -18.22
C GLU A 99 0.08 -3.43 -17.29
N ALA A 100 0.05 -2.28 -16.64
CA ALA A 100 1.04 -1.86 -15.64
C ALA A 100 1.09 -2.82 -14.43
N TRP A 101 -0.06 -3.35 -14.02
CA TRP A 101 -0.12 -4.34 -12.94
C TRP A 101 0.54 -5.68 -13.33
N LEU A 102 0.38 -6.14 -14.57
CA LEU A 102 1.07 -7.32 -15.08
C LEU A 102 2.57 -7.07 -15.22
N GLU A 103 2.96 -5.90 -15.72
CA GLU A 103 4.37 -5.52 -15.87
C GLU A 103 5.10 -5.53 -14.53
N ILE A 104 4.55 -4.90 -13.50
CA ILE A 104 5.18 -4.90 -12.17
C ILE A 104 5.21 -6.29 -11.55
N MET A 105 4.21 -7.13 -11.80
CA MET A 105 4.20 -8.51 -11.30
C MET A 105 5.35 -9.33 -11.93
N GLU A 106 5.61 -9.16 -13.22
CA GLU A 106 6.72 -9.83 -13.89
C GLU A 106 8.08 -9.28 -13.45
N ASP A 107 8.22 -7.97 -13.22
CA ASP A 107 9.45 -7.37 -12.69
C ASP A 107 9.77 -7.88 -11.27
N VAL A 108 8.76 -7.95 -10.41
CA VAL A 108 8.87 -8.51 -9.05
C VAL A 108 9.39 -9.95 -9.10
N LYS A 109 8.82 -10.80 -9.97
CA LYS A 109 9.28 -12.18 -10.16
C LYS A 109 10.70 -12.26 -10.70
N ALA A 110 11.02 -11.42 -11.71
CA ALA A 110 12.35 -11.39 -12.32
C ALA A 110 13.46 -11.00 -11.34
N ARG A 111 13.11 -10.19 -10.32
CA ARG A 111 14.02 -9.80 -9.22
C ARG A 111 14.06 -10.82 -8.09
N GLY A 112 13.33 -11.92 -8.19
CA GLY A 112 13.27 -12.96 -7.15
C GLY A 112 12.53 -12.53 -5.87
N ILE A 113 11.67 -11.51 -5.96
CA ILE A 113 10.79 -11.10 -4.85
C ILE A 113 9.62 -12.07 -4.80
N GLU A 114 9.36 -12.63 -3.64
CA GLU A 114 8.29 -13.61 -3.45
C GLU A 114 6.92 -12.92 -3.47
N ILE A 115 6.00 -13.47 -4.27
CA ILE A 115 4.57 -13.15 -4.20
C ILE A 115 3.97 -14.01 -3.09
N VAL A 116 3.71 -13.42 -1.93
CA VAL A 116 3.23 -14.14 -0.73
C VAL A 116 1.74 -14.49 -0.80
N ARG A 117 0.98 -13.84 -1.69
CA ARG A 117 -0.42 -14.16 -2.01
C ARG A 117 -0.79 -13.62 -3.39
N GLY A 118 -1.62 -14.36 -4.10
CA GLY A 118 -2.16 -13.96 -5.40
C GLY A 118 -1.36 -14.52 -6.60
N PRO A 119 -1.67 -14.11 -7.84
CA PRO A 119 -2.78 -13.19 -8.16
C PRO A 119 -4.14 -13.68 -7.68
N VAL A 120 -4.98 -12.78 -7.23
CA VAL A 120 -6.31 -13.07 -6.71
C VAL A 120 -7.29 -11.97 -7.17
N VAL A 121 -8.51 -12.36 -7.51
CA VAL A 121 -9.61 -11.43 -7.78
C VAL A 121 -10.42 -11.28 -6.50
N HIS A 122 -10.38 -10.10 -5.90
CA HIS A 122 -11.22 -9.75 -4.77
C HIS A 122 -12.58 -9.30 -5.27
N SER A 123 -13.46 -10.25 -5.45
CA SER A 123 -14.82 -9.99 -5.93
C SER A 123 -15.80 -11.00 -5.39
N LYS A 124 -16.99 -10.52 -5.09
CA LYS A 124 -18.17 -11.33 -4.81
C LYS A 124 -18.97 -11.62 -6.08
N TYR A 125 -18.76 -10.83 -7.12
CA TYR A 125 -19.60 -10.81 -8.33
C TYR A 125 -18.90 -11.36 -9.58
N ASP A 126 -17.57 -11.27 -9.68
CA ASP A 126 -16.79 -11.90 -10.74
C ASP A 126 -16.72 -13.41 -10.50
N SER A 127 -16.92 -14.20 -11.54
CA SER A 127 -16.85 -15.68 -11.48
C SER A 127 -15.47 -16.21 -11.06
N ARG A 128 -14.41 -15.41 -11.18
CA ARG A 128 -13.04 -15.72 -10.75
C ARG A 128 -12.77 -15.27 -9.30
N GLY A 129 -13.76 -14.58 -8.70
CA GLY A 129 -13.61 -13.92 -7.41
C GLY A 129 -13.46 -14.90 -6.25
N ASP A 130 -12.73 -14.46 -5.22
CA ASP A 130 -12.55 -15.19 -3.97
C ASP A 130 -13.72 -15.01 -2.97
N GLY A 131 -14.76 -14.28 -3.37
CA GLY A 131 -15.93 -13.97 -2.56
C GLY A 131 -15.75 -12.78 -1.61
N SER A 132 -14.61 -12.09 -1.65
CA SER A 132 -14.35 -10.88 -0.86
C SER A 132 -14.80 -9.61 -1.59
N TRP A 133 -14.60 -8.46 -0.94
CA TRP A 133 -15.05 -7.16 -1.45
C TRP A 133 -13.90 -6.35 -2.05
N GLY A 134 -14.26 -5.35 -2.87
CA GLY A 134 -13.32 -4.41 -3.48
C GLY A 134 -13.38 -4.43 -5.00
N GLU A 135 -13.81 -5.54 -5.60
CA GLU A 135 -13.91 -5.70 -7.07
C GLU A 135 -12.61 -5.32 -7.77
N ASN A 136 -11.49 -5.91 -7.33
CA ASN A 136 -10.16 -5.65 -7.85
C ASN A 136 -9.37 -6.93 -8.07
N GLU A 137 -8.28 -6.85 -8.82
CA GLU A 137 -7.27 -7.91 -8.88
C GLU A 137 -6.00 -7.48 -8.16
N SER A 138 -5.48 -8.36 -7.30
CA SER A 138 -4.36 -8.06 -6.42
C SER A 138 -3.31 -9.15 -6.39
N PHE A 139 -2.08 -8.78 -6.05
CA PHE A 139 -1.08 -9.67 -5.49
C PHE A 139 -0.34 -8.99 -4.34
N TYR A 140 0.30 -9.78 -3.49
CA TYR A 140 0.94 -9.31 -2.27
C TYR A 140 2.40 -9.70 -2.23
N ILE A 141 3.25 -8.75 -1.83
CA ILE A 141 4.69 -8.94 -1.60
C ILE A 141 5.05 -8.42 -0.21
N LEU A 142 6.27 -8.70 0.22
CA LEU A 142 6.85 -8.07 1.41
C LEU A 142 7.94 -7.10 1.00
N ASP A 143 8.01 -5.97 1.71
CA ASP A 143 9.16 -5.08 1.63
C ASP A 143 10.37 -5.66 2.42
N PRO A 144 11.55 -5.01 2.41
CA PRO A 144 12.73 -5.50 3.11
C PRO A 144 12.57 -5.71 4.62
N ASP A 145 11.60 -5.04 5.26
CA ASP A 145 11.30 -5.15 6.69
C ASP A 145 10.12 -6.08 7.01
N GLY A 146 9.52 -6.68 5.98
CA GLY A 146 8.39 -7.58 6.11
C GLY A 146 7.04 -6.87 6.18
N HIS A 147 6.94 -5.60 5.82
CA HIS A 147 5.65 -4.94 5.64
C HIS A 147 4.94 -5.53 4.43
N ARG A 148 3.68 -5.90 4.62
CA ARG A 148 2.88 -6.49 3.55
C ARG A 148 2.33 -5.41 2.64
N LEU A 149 2.64 -5.51 1.36
CA LEU A 149 2.20 -4.60 0.31
C LEU A 149 1.24 -5.33 -0.62
N GLU A 150 0.11 -4.70 -0.92
CA GLU A 150 -0.84 -5.12 -1.94
C GLU A 150 -0.63 -4.27 -3.19
N LEU A 151 -0.47 -4.90 -4.34
CA LEU A 151 -0.45 -4.23 -5.62
C LEU A 151 -1.72 -4.64 -6.38
N PHE A 152 -2.58 -3.66 -6.68
CA PHE A 152 -3.88 -3.93 -7.27
C PHE A 152 -4.16 -3.11 -8.52
N CYS A 153 -5.12 -3.56 -9.30
CA CYS A 153 -5.73 -2.82 -10.40
C CYS A 153 -7.26 -3.00 -10.39
N GLU A 154 -7.95 -2.17 -11.16
CA GLU A 154 -9.37 -2.32 -11.48
C GLU A 154 -10.32 -2.27 -10.27
N MET A 155 -9.97 -1.52 -9.20
CA MET A 155 -10.84 -1.37 -8.05
C MET A 155 -12.14 -0.64 -8.41
N ALA A 156 -13.26 -1.14 -7.92
CA ALA A 156 -14.55 -0.48 -8.05
C ALA A 156 -14.59 0.89 -7.34
N THR A 157 -15.41 1.77 -7.86
CA THR A 157 -15.79 3.03 -7.20
C THR A 157 -17.21 2.96 -6.71
N ILE A 158 -17.62 3.90 -5.86
CA ILE A 158 -18.96 3.97 -5.28
C ILE A 158 -19.68 5.18 -5.85
N ALA A 159 -20.84 4.98 -6.49
CA ALA A 159 -21.72 6.04 -6.93
C ALA A 159 -22.42 6.74 -5.75
N GLU A 160 -23.03 7.91 -6.00
CA GLU A 160 -23.75 8.68 -4.96
C GLU A 160 -24.89 7.89 -4.30
N ASP A 161 -25.53 6.98 -5.04
CA ASP A 161 -26.61 6.13 -4.54
C ASP A 161 -26.12 4.85 -3.83
N GLY A 162 -24.80 4.74 -3.61
CA GLY A 162 -24.17 3.59 -2.96
C GLY A 162 -23.94 2.38 -3.86
N THR A 163 -24.29 2.43 -5.15
CA THR A 163 -24.05 1.33 -6.09
C THR A 163 -22.57 1.27 -6.47
N PHE A 164 -22.01 0.08 -6.61
CA PHE A 164 -20.65 -0.11 -7.06
C PHE A 164 -20.55 0.08 -8.58
N ILE A 165 -19.49 0.74 -9.02
CA ILE A 165 -19.13 0.92 -10.42
C ILE A 165 -17.81 0.20 -10.65
N SER A 166 -17.80 -0.78 -11.56
CA SER A 166 -16.58 -1.51 -11.92
C SER A 166 -15.54 -0.58 -12.57
N ALA A 167 -14.30 -1.03 -12.69
CA ALA A 167 -13.26 -0.30 -13.39
C ALA A 167 -13.61 -0.02 -14.87
N ALA A 168 -14.42 -0.85 -15.49
CA ALA A 168 -14.96 -0.63 -16.82
C ALA A 168 -16.10 0.41 -16.91
N GLY A 169 -16.52 0.97 -15.76
CA GLY A 169 -17.60 1.93 -15.66
C GLY A 169 -19.00 1.31 -15.64
N GLU A 170 -19.11 0.01 -15.47
CA GLU A 170 -20.37 -0.70 -15.43
C GLU A 170 -20.92 -0.74 -13.99
N ARG A 171 -22.25 -0.58 -13.85
CA ARG A 171 -22.93 -0.70 -12.56
C ARG A 171 -23.05 -2.16 -12.17
N ILE A 172 -22.66 -2.48 -10.94
CA ILE A 172 -22.84 -3.79 -10.33
C ILE A 172 -24.10 -3.71 -9.47
N GLU A 173 -25.26 -3.99 -10.07
CA GLU A 173 -26.58 -3.72 -9.49
C GLU A 173 -26.84 -4.48 -8.16
N GLU A 174 -26.17 -5.62 -7.98
CA GLU A 174 -26.27 -6.42 -6.75
C GLU A 174 -25.40 -5.85 -5.61
N ALA A 175 -24.45 -4.94 -5.92
CA ALA A 175 -23.51 -4.40 -4.97
C ALA A 175 -23.93 -3.00 -4.50
N LYS A 176 -24.22 -2.87 -3.22
CA LYS A 176 -24.50 -1.59 -2.56
C LYS A 176 -23.74 -1.46 -1.26
N VAL A 177 -23.37 -0.21 -0.95
CA VAL A 177 -22.80 0.10 0.37
C VAL A 177 -23.79 -0.28 1.46
N GLU A 178 -23.33 -1.01 2.47
CA GLU A 178 -24.11 -1.28 3.66
C GLU A 178 -24.30 0.03 4.44
N GLU A 179 -25.54 0.31 4.83
CA GLU A 179 -25.84 1.41 5.74
C GLU A 179 -25.37 1.06 7.16
N LEU A 180 -24.47 1.87 7.74
CA LEU A 180 -23.96 1.74 9.11
C LEU A 180 -24.82 2.54 10.10
#